data_09df02705c0563937a41888296f73e1c
#
_entry.id   09df02705c0563937a41888296f73e1c
#
_cell.length_a   1.000
_cell.length_b   1.000
_cell.length_c   1.000
_cell.angle_alpha   90.00
_cell.angle_beta   90.00
_cell.angle_gamma   90.00
#
_symmetry.space_group_name_H-M   'P 1'
#
loop_
_entity.id
_entity.type
_entity.pdbx_description
1 polymer ?
#
loop_
_entity_poly.entity_id
_entity_poly.type
_entity_poly.pdbx_seq_one_letter_code
_entity_poly.pdbx_strand_id
1 'polypeptide(L)'
;MTKQEFNLLSNKYLQGLCSVEEELLLLEWSEKLDNENQLTISSSEKEEIRGRILRNIYSKIPNKHFSKITKIGLGVVTSLAACLLIVFLLNVQTIESLSTKPSNLFGMEMKNMTLVDQKILLKDGSLVILKPQSSIIYGKDFNIKKREVFLIGQAFFKVKRNVSKPFVVHSGDLNTEVLGTSFWVKSNTRNNQIEVSVTSGKVSVYSNKVSDNNNLNGVILTRNQKVVFDIVSKTIYPTIVDNPLPILTRDFSKVQLIFQATPLQSVLSTMSKHYGVEIILTNPKSNDCQITADLNGLPMFTQLDLICKSIAATYEKRGTVIFITGEGCN
;
A
#
# COMPACT_ATOMS: atom_id res chain seq x y z
N MET A 1 -15.76 -26.67 7.49
CA MET A 1 -14.87 -26.27 8.62
C MET A 1 -15.71 -25.60 9.69
N THR A 2 -15.51 -25.94 10.96
CA THR A 2 -16.21 -25.32 12.09
C THR A 2 -15.54 -23.99 12.47
N LYS A 3 -16.26 -23.12 13.20
CA LYS A 3 -15.72 -21.83 13.67
C LYS A 3 -14.49 -21.99 14.58
N GLN A 4 -14.39 -23.10 15.30
CA GLN A 4 -13.24 -23.42 16.15
C GLN A 4 -12.02 -23.83 15.31
N GLU A 5 -12.21 -24.66 14.29
CA GLU A 5 -11.17 -25.07 13.35
C GLU A 5 -10.64 -23.86 12.56
N PHE A 6 -11.52 -22.95 12.17
CA PHE A 6 -11.13 -21.70 11.51
C PHE A 6 -10.23 -20.84 12.39
N ASN A 7 -10.60 -20.62 13.66
CA ASN A 7 -9.79 -19.81 14.58
C ASN A 7 -8.43 -20.46 14.85
N LEU A 8 -8.37 -21.78 14.94
CA LEU A 8 -7.12 -22.51 15.14
C LEU A 8 -6.20 -22.39 13.91
N LEU A 9 -6.78 -22.54 12.73
CA LEU A 9 -6.07 -22.45 11.46
C LEU A 9 -5.63 -21.01 11.18
N SER A 10 -6.45 -20.02 11.50
CA SER A 10 -6.13 -18.60 11.38
C SER A 10 -4.96 -18.21 12.29
N ASN A 11 -4.94 -18.66 13.53
CA ASN A 11 -3.81 -18.46 14.44
C ASN A 11 -2.51 -19.12 13.93
N LYS A 12 -2.63 -20.33 13.38
CA LYS A 12 -1.52 -21.07 12.78
C LYS A 12 -0.96 -20.35 11.54
N TYR A 13 -1.85 -19.74 10.74
CA TYR A 13 -1.50 -18.89 9.59
C TYR A 13 -0.76 -17.63 10.01
N LEU A 14 -1.23 -16.93 11.05
CA LEU A 14 -0.58 -15.72 11.59
C LEU A 14 0.81 -16.02 12.15
N GLN A 15 1.04 -17.24 12.64
CA GLN A 15 2.34 -17.71 13.11
C GLN A 15 3.26 -18.22 11.99
N GLY A 16 2.77 -18.28 10.74
CA GLY A 16 3.54 -18.77 9.59
C GLY A 16 3.78 -20.29 9.60
N LEU A 17 2.96 -21.05 10.32
CA LEU A 17 3.09 -22.48 10.52
C LEU A 17 2.11 -23.33 9.67
N CYS A 18 1.30 -22.69 8.80
CA CYS A 18 0.39 -23.38 7.90
C CYS A 18 1.11 -24.09 6.76
N SER A 19 0.64 -25.31 6.41
CA SER A 19 0.97 -25.95 5.15
C SER A 19 0.22 -25.27 3.99
N VAL A 20 0.68 -25.48 2.75
CA VAL A 20 0.05 -24.91 1.54
C VAL A 20 -1.42 -25.36 1.39
N GLU A 21 -1.72 -26.61 1.78
CA GLU A 21 -3.07 -27.16 1.75
C GLU A 21 -3.97 -26.51 2.81
N GLU A 22 -3.44 -26.25 4.00
CA GLU A 22 -4.15 -25.55 5.09
C GLU A 22 -4.41 -24.08 4.74
N GLU A 23 -3.51 -23.42 4.00
CA GLU A 23 -3.68 -22.06 3.52
C GLU A 23 -4.78 -21.97 2.45
N LEU A 24 -4.84 -22.93 1.53
CA LEU A 24 -5.91 -23.03 0.53
C LEU A 24 -7.29 -23.26 1.16
N LEU A 25 -7.38 -24.11 2.18
CA LEU A 25 -8.62 -24.33 2.94
C LEU A 25 -9.10 -23.05 3.64
N LEU A 26 -8.19 -22.25 4.18
CA LEU A 26 -8.51 -20.96 4.81
C LEU A 26 -9.06 -19.95 3.80
N LEU A 27 -8.46 -19.89 2.61
CA LEU A 27 -8.89 -19.00 1.54
C LEU A 27 -10.26 -19.39 0.99
N GLU A 28 -10.48 -20.68 0.72
CA GLU A 28 -11.77 -21.20 0.25
C GLU A 28 -12.91 -20.92 1.26
N TRP A 29 -12.61 -21.03 2.55
CA TRP A 29 -13.61 -20.79 3.58
C TRP A 29 -13.89 -19.29 3.80
N SER A 30 -12.89 -18.42 3.63
CA SER A 30 -13.06 -16.96 3.67
C SER A 30 -13.93 -16.45 2.51
N GLU A 31 -13.78 -17.01 1.30
CA GLU A 31 -14.64 -16.69 0.15
C GLU A 31 -16.11 -17.11 0.37
N LYS A 32 -16.34 -18.24 1.05
CA LYS A 32 -17.70 -18.67 1.41
C LYS A 32 -18.36 -17.75 2.45
N LEU A 33 -17.59 -17.19 3.39
CA LEU A 33 -18.09 -16.24 4.38
C LEU A 33 -18.47 -14.88 3.78
N ASP A 34 -17.73 -14.42 2.79
CA ASP A 34 -18.05 -13.16 2.10
C ASP A 34 -19.35 -13.25 1.28
N ASN A 35 -19.71 -14.45 0.81
CA ASN A 35 -20.96 -14.68 0.08
C ASN A 35 -22.21 -14.88 0.97
N GLU A 36 -22.04 -15.27 2.24
CA GLU A 36 -23.17 -15.55 3.16
C GLU A 36 -23.48 -14.43 4.17
N ASN A 37 -22.59 -13.46 4.39
CA ASN A 37 -22.76 -12.44 5.42
C ASN A 37 -22.82 -11.01 4.86
N GLN A 38 -23.92 -10.67 4.19
CA GLN A 38 -24.46 -9.31 4.31
C GLN A 38 -25.16 -9.18 5.67
N LEU A 39 -24.38 -9.07 6.74
CA LEU A 39 -24.88 -8.64 8.04
C LEU A 39 -25.21 -7.15 7.94
N THR A 40 -26.44 -6.85 7.57
CA THR A 40 -27.04 -5.52 7.78
C THR A 40 -27.23 -5.33 9.28
N ILE A 41 -26.19 -4.86 9.98
CA ILE A 41 -26.32 -4.42 11.37
C ILE A 41 -27.22 -3.17 11.34
N SER A 42 -28.38 -3.28 11.96
CA SER A 42 -29.32 -2.17 12.10
C SER A 42 -28.66 -0.96 12.77
N SER A 43 -28.99 0.24 12.34
CA SER A 43 -28.47 1.50 12.93
C SER A 43 -28.71 1.58 14.46
N SER A 44 -29.76 0.97 14.97
CA SER A 44 -30.09 0.87 16.40
C SER A 44 -29.14 -0.07 17.17
N GLU A 45 -28.74 -1.19 16.60
CA GLU A 45 -27.75 -2.12 17.22
C GLU A 45 -26.34 -1.51 17.27
N LYS A 46 -26.00 -0.71 16.27
CA LYS A 46 -24.71 0.00 16.22
C LYS A 46 -24.59 1.04 17.35
N GLU A 47 -25.67 1.76 17.64
CA GLU A 47 -25.74 2.73 18.74
C GLU A 47 -25.72 2.02 20.12
N GLU A 48 -26.37 0.87 20.26
CA GLU A 48 -26.36 0.11 21.51
C GLU A 48 -24.96 -0.44 21.85
N ILE A 49 -24.26 -0.98 20.85
CA ILE A 49 -22.86 -1.46 21.00
C ILE A 49 -21.94 -0.28 21.37
N ARG A 50 -22.09 0.87 20.73
CA ARG A 50 -21.33 2.09 21.03
C ARG A 50 -21.59 2.58 22.46
N GLY A 51 -22.84 2.60 22.91
CA GLY A 51 -23.21 2.98 24.26
C GLY A 51 -22.68 2.03 25.36
N ARG A 52 -22.55 0.73 25.04
CA ARG A 52 -21.98 -0.30 25.95
C ARG A 52 -20.47 -0.14 26.10
N ILE A 53 -19.77 0.14 25.02
CA ILE A 53 -18.31 0.41 25.00
C ILE A 53 -17.98 1.69 25.76
N LEU A 54 -18.70 2.77 25.52
CA LEU A 54 -18.48 4.05 26.20
C LEU A 54 -18.73 3.96 27.73
N ARG A 55 -19.77 3.28 28.17
CA ARG A 55 -20.05 3.05 29.61
C ARG A 55 -18.90 2.30 30.30
N ASN A 56 -18.32 1.30 29.66
CA ASN A 56 -17.19 0.54 30.22
C ASN A 56 -15.89 1.36 30.29
N ILE A 57 -15.71 2.34 29.42
CA ILE A 57 -14.56 3.24 29.45
C ILE A 57 -14.71 4.27 30.57
N TYR A 58 -15.89 4.90 30.70
CA TYR A 58 -16.15 5.91 31.73
C TYR A 58 -16.20 5.36 33.17
N SER A 59 -16.55 4.09 33.36
CA SER A 59 -16.57 3.47 34.70
C SER A 59 -15.19 3.16 35.28
N LYS A 60 -14.12 3.24 34.47
CA LYS A 60 -12.73 3.00 34.91
C LYS A 60 -11.90 4.26 35.17
N ILE A 61 -12.50 5.46 35.09
CA ILE A 61 -11.83 6.72 35.39
C ILE A 61 -12.07 7.05 36.85
N PRO A 62 -11.06 7.06 37.75
CA PRO A 62 -11.25 7.40 39.14
C PRO A 62 -11.50 8.92 39.30
N ASN A 63 -12.67 9.29 39.82
CA ASN A 63 -12.98 10.67 40.22
C ASN A 63 -12.07 11.10 41.37
N LYS A 64 -11.07 11.91 41.09
CA LYS A 64 -10.34 12.64 42.14
C LYS A 64 -11.17 13.84 42.58
N HIS A 65 -11.73 13.74 43.80
CA HIS A 65 -12.32 14.86 44.52
C HIS A 65 -11.29 15.97 44.72
N PHE A 66 -11.54 17.16 44.16
CA PHE A 66 -10.83 18.38 44.56
C PHE A 66 -11.46 18.92 45.86
N SER A 67 -10.73 18.82 46.95
CA SER A 67 -11.07 19.48 48.23
C SER A 67 -10.85 20.98 48.11
N LYS A 68 -11.80 21.74 48.67
CA LYS A 68 -11.81 23.20 48.78
C LYS A 68 -10.56 23.68 49.52
N ILE A 69 -9.70 24.44 48.86
CA ILE A 69 -8.66 25.21 49.51
C ILE A 69 -9.09 26.68 49.58
N THR A 70 -9.08 27.16 50.82
CA THR A 70 -9.50 28.45 51.31
C THR A 70 -8.75 29.65 50.71
N LYS A 71 -9.49 30.76 50.59
CA LYS A 71 -9.04 32.07 50.14
C LYS A 71 -7.96 32.65 51.08
N ILE A 72 -6.70 32.67 50.64
CA ILE A 72 -5.66 33.54 51.22
C ILE A 72 -4.62 33.82 50.10
N GLY A 73 -4.42 35.10 49.80
CA GLY A 73 -3.26 35.57 49.02
C GLY A 73 -3.43 35.92 47.58
N LEU A 74 -4.35 36.83 47.22
CA LEU A 74 -4.61 37.25 45.82
C LEU A 74 -3.58 38.25 45.24
N GLY A 75 -2.44 38.43 45.88
CA GLY A 75 -1.46 39.44 45.42
C GLY A 75 -0.11 38.92 44.97
N VAL A 76 0.31 37.74 45.41
CA VAL A 76 1.65 37.19 45.09
C VAL A 76 1.61 36.15 43.99
N VAL A 77 0.46 35.51 43.77
CA VAL A 77 0.31 34.44 42.74
C VAL A 77 0.24 35.02 41.32
N THR A 78 -0.20 36.28 41.17
CA THR A 78 -0.32 36.90 39.83
C THR A 78 1.03 37.28 39.23
N SER A 79 2.06 37.60 40.04
CA SER A 79 3.39 37.96 39.53
C SER A 79 4.19 36.71 39.08
N LEU A 80 4.06 35.59 39.81
CA LEU A 80 4.71 34.32 39.43
C LEU A 80 4.07 33.69 38.17
N ALA A 81 2.75 33.78 38.03
CA ALA A 81 2.05 33.33 36.86
C ALA A 81 2.42 34.14 35.60
N ALA A 82 2.57 35.46 35.73
CA ALA A 82 3.02 36.33 34.64
C ALA A 82 4.47 36.02 34.21
N CYS A 83 5.39 35.79 35.14
CA CYS A 83 6.77 35.40 34.85
C CYS A 83 6.83 34.01 34.16
N LEU A 84 6.06 33.04 34.63
CA LEU A 84 5.97 31.72 33.98
C LEU A 84 5.35 31.80 32.60
N LEU A 85 4.35 32.67 32.39
CA LEU A 85 3.74 32.90 31.11
C LEU A 85 4.69 33.60 30.14
N ILE A 86 5.49 34.56 30.60
CA ILE A 86 6.53 35.21 29.78
C ILE A 86 7.65 34.22 29.44
N VAL A 87 8.13 33.43 30.39
CA VAL A 87 9.12 32.37 30.15
C VAL A 87 8.56 31.31 29.22
N PHE A 88 7.27 30.94 29.35
CA PHE A 88 6.59 30.02 28.42
C PHE A 88 6.47 30.63 27.01
N LEU A 89 6.09 31.91 26.87
CA LEU A 89 6.00 32.61 25.61
C LEU A 89 7.37 32.84 24.94
N LEU A 90 8.41 33.08 25.73
CA LEU A 90 9.79 33.20 25.23
C LEU A 90 10.37 31.83 24.83
N ASN A 91 9.95 30.72 25.46
CA ASN A 91 10.34 29.39 25.08
C ASN A 91 9.51 28.83 23.88
N VAL A 92 8.29 29.36 23.64
CA VAL A 92 7.47 28.96 22.50
C VAL A 92 8.02 29.51 21.18
N GLN A 93 8.83 30.58 21.20
CA GLN A 93 9.47 31.08 19.96
C GLN A 93 10.72 30.29 19.55
N THR A 94 11.20 29.34 20.33
CA THR A 94 12.28 28.42 19.95
C THR A 94 11.79 27.00 19.62
N ILE A 95 10.48 26.80 19.40
CA ILE A 95 10.03 25.67 18.63
C ILE A 95 10.27 26.01 17.15
N GLU A 96 11.53 26.20 16.80
CA GLU A 96 11.98 25.85 15.45
C GLU A 96 11.39 24.49 15.18
N SER A 97 10.63 24.42 14.09
CA SER A 97 10.19 23.19 13.49
C SER A 97 11.29 22.15 13.71
N LEU A 98 11.08 21.24 14.67
CA LEU A 98 11.77 19.97 14.71
C LEU A 98 11.32 19.25 13.42
N SER A 99 11.89 19.70 12.32
CA SER A 99 12.24 18.80 11.24
C SER A 99 13.09 17.76 11.93
N THR A 100 12.46 16.67 12.35
CA THR A 100 13.14 15.49 12.85
C THR A 100 13.96 14.93 11.70
N LYS A 101 15.08 15.58 11.39
CA LYS A 101 16.25 14.84 10.95
C LYS A 101 16.44 13.79 12.03
N PRO A 102 16.40 12.50 11.73
CA PRO A 102 16.75 11.47 12.70
C PRO A 102 18.22 11.66 13.06
N SER A 103 18.47 12.48 14.09
CA SER A 103 19.78 12.97 14.50
C SER A 103 20.64 11.92 15.21
N ASN A 104 20.34 10.62 15.09
CA ASN A 104 21.13 9.52 15.63
C ASN A 104 21.04 8.22 14.81
N LEU A 105 20.74 8.29 13.52
CA LEU A 105 21.06 7.18 12.61
C LEU A 105 22.58 7.23 12.35
N PHE A 106 23.38 6.67 13.26
CA PHE A 106 24.74 6.23 12.96
C PHE A 106 24.65 5.08 11.93
N GLY A 107 24.18 5.40 10.74
CA GLY A 107 23.99 4.50 9.63
C GLY A 107 25.05 4.74 8.55
N MET A 108 25.26 3.76 7.73
CA MET A 108 26.02 3.89 6.50
C MET A 108 25.14 4.61 5.47
N GLU A 109 25.50 5.84 5.11
CA GLU A 109 24.91 6.53 3.96
C GLU A 109 25.66 6.17 2.68
N MET A 110 24.92 5.77 1.65
CA MET A 110 25.42 5.56 0.30
C MET A 110 24.67 6.51 -0.63
N LYS A 111 25.40 7.47 -1.20
CA LYS A 111 24.88 8.49 -2.08
C LYS A 111 25.44 8.33 -3.48
N ASN A 112 24.58 8.29 -4.49
CA ASN A 112 24.98 8.28 -5.87
C ASN A 112 25.20 9.72 -6.38
N MET A 113 26.45 10.13 -6.44
CA MET A 113 26.87 11.44 -6.94
C MET A 113 27.18 11.40 -8.45
N THR A 114 27.03 10.24 -9.11
CA THR A 114 27.32 10.07 -10.54
C THR A 114 26.07 10.36 -11.40
N LEU A 115 26.24 10.42 -12.70
CA LEU A 115 25.15 10.59 -13.67
C LEU A 115 24.56 9.26 -14.15
N VAL A 116 25.07 8.12 -13.65
CA VAL A 116 24.63 6.77 -14.01
C VAL A 116 24.07 6.02 -12.80
N ASP A 117 23.32 4.96 -13.06
CA ASP A 117 22.77 4.11 -12.02
C ASP A 117 23.88 3.39 -11.23
N GLN A 118 23.82 3.44 -9.91
CA GLN A 118 24.75 2.76 -9.02
C GLN A 118 24.11 1.49 -8.44
N LYS A 119 24.79 0.35 -8.58
CA LYS A 119 24.35 -0.92 -7.99
C LYS A 119 24.97 -1.11 -6.61
N ILE A 120 24.15 -1.40 -5.62
CA ILE A 120 24.53 -1.62 -4.22
C ILE A 120 24.03 -2.98 -3.79
N LEU A 121 24.93 -3.85 -3.32
CA LEU A 121 24.56 -5.12 -2.71
C LEU A 121 24.52 -4.95 -1.19
N LEU A 122 23.35 -5.15 -0.59
CA LEU A 122 23.15 -5.06 0.84
C LEU A 122 23.61 -6.36 1.55
N LYS A 123 23.81 -6.27 2.88
CA LYS A 123 24.29 -7.40 3.70
C LYS A 123 23.34 -8.61 3.73
N ASP A 124 22.05 -8.42 3.42
CA ASP A 124 21.07 -9.51 3.32
C ASP A 124 21.05 -10.18 1.94
N GLY A 125 21.86 -9.70 1.00
CA GLY A 125 21.92 -10.15 -0.39
C GLY A 125 20.86 -9.49 -1.29
N SER A 126 20.15 -8.47 -0.81
CA SER A 126 19.27 -7.65 -1.64
C SER A 126 20.10 -6.69 -2.51
N LEU A 127 19.63 -6.48 -3.75
CA LEU A 127 20.24 -5.55 -4.70
C LEU A 127 19.42 -4.26 -4.75
N VAL A 128 20.10 -3.12 -4.63
CA VAL A 128 19.53 -1.79 -4.83
C VAL A 128 20.20 -1.15 -6.05
N ILE A 129 19.40 -0.63 -6.97
CA ILE A 129 19.88 0.21 -8.08
C ILE A 129 19.46 1.64 -7.77
N LEU A 130 20.44 2.44 -7.36
CA LEU A 130 20.26 3.81 -6.91
C LEU A 130 20.42 4.76 -8.10
N LYS A 131 19.39 5.55 -8.37
CA LYS A 131 19.43 6.55 -9.44
C LYS A 131 20.38 7.71 -9.12
N PRO A 132 20.84 8.49 -10.12
CA PRO A 132 21.60 9.71 -9.89
C PRO A 132 20.94 10.63 -8.86
N GLN A 133 21.75 11.31 -8.03
CA GLN A 133 21.32 12.23 -6.98
C GLN A 133 20.42 11.60 -5.89
N SER A 134 20.43 10.28 -5.76
CA SER A 134 19.67 9.57 -4.73
C SER A 134 20.61 9.03 -3.66
N SER A 135 20.09 8.81 -2.45
CA SER A 135 20.85 8.19 -1.35
C SER A 135 20.00 7.20 -0.58
N ILE A 136 20.67 6.16 -0.03
CA ILE A 136 20.09 5.25 0.94
C ILE A 136 20.90 5.28 2.22
N ILE A 137 20.19 5.18 3.35
CA ILE A 137 20.78 5.13 4.69
C ILE A 137 20.23 3.88 5.37
N TYR A 138 21.10 3.09 5.99
CA TYR A 138 20.70 1.94 6.81
C TYR A 138 21.62 1.76 8.01
N GLY A 139 21.08 1.27 9.14
CA GLY A 139 21.80 1.14 10.40
C GLY A 139 22.87 0.05 10.37
N LYS A 140 23.80 0.08 11.34
CA LYS A 140 24.82 -0.97 11.55
C LYS A 140 24.19 -2.33 11.91
N ASP A 141 23.00 -2.31 12.49
CA ASP A 141 22.18 -3.45 12.88
C ASP A 141 21.26 -3.97 11.74
N PHE A 142 21.42 -3.41 10.51
CA PHE A 142 20.72 -3.91 9.32
C PHE A 142 20.91 -5.42 9.17
N ASN A 143 19.80 -6.13 8.95
CA ASN A 143 19.72 -7.58 8.86
C ASN A 143 20.00 -8.36 10.17
N ILE A 144 20.32 -7.69 11.29
CA ILE A 144 20.40 -8.32 12.61
C ILE A 144 18.99 -8.38 13.22
N LYS A 145 18.39 -7.23 13.50
CA LYS A 145 17.04 -7.09 14.07
C LYS A 145 15.98 -6.87 12.99
N LYS A 146 16.22 -5.92 12.08
CA LYS A 146 15.32 -5.48 11.03
C LYS A 146 16.07 -5.27 9.72
N ARG A 147 15.35 -5.22 8.59
CA ARG A 147 15.87 -4.86 7.28
C ARG A 147 15.26 -3.53 6.85
N GLU A 148 15.67 -2.45 7.51
CA GLU A 148 15.13 -1.11 7.27
C GLU A 148 16.14 -0.24 6.54
N VAL A 149 15.67 0.47 5.52
CA VAL A 149 16.45 1.47 4.77
C VAL A 149 15.66 2.76 4.61
N PHE A 150 16.33 3.88 4.65
CA PHE A 150 15.77 5.20 4.37
C PHE A 150 16.23 5.64 2.97
N LEU A 151 15.28 5.97 2.10
CA LEU A 151 15.54 6.38 0.73
C LEU A 151 15.26 7.88 0.56
N ILE A 152 16.21 8.57 -0.05
CA ILE A 152 16.03 9.91 -0.58
C ILE A 152 16.24 9.84 -2.10
N GLY A 153 15.27 10.30 -2.89
CA GLY A 153 15.32 10.21 -4.34
C GLY A 153 14.69 8.94 -4.89
N GLN A 154 15.37 8.24 -5.80
CA GLN A 154 14.80 7.14 -6.57
C GLN A 154 15.69 5.90 -6.55
N ALA A 155 15.07 4.73 -6.34
CA ALA A 155 15.78 3.46 -6.39
C ALA A 155 14.88 2.31 -6.84
N PHE A 156 15.50 1.32 -7.48
CA PHE A 156 14.93 0.00 -7.70
C PHE A 156 15.47 -0.96 -6.65
N PHE A 157 14.58 -1.73 -6.06
CA PHE A 157 14.90 -2.75 -5.07
C PHE A 157 14.60 -4.12 -5.62
N LYS A 158 15.59 -5.03 -5.57
CA LYS A 158 15.38 -6.48 -5.77
C LYS A 158 15.69 -7.17 -4.45
N VAL A 159 14.66 -7.31 -3.62
CA VAL A 159 14.80 -7.79 -2.24
C VAL A 159 14.86 -9.31 -2.20
N LYS A 160 15.88 -9.86 -1.52
CA LYS A 160 16.00 -11.29 -1.25
C LYS A 160 14.86 -11.74 -0.33
N ARG A 161 14.17 -12.82 -0.72
CA ARG A 161 13.02 -13.34 0.03
C ARG A 161 13.45 -13.80 1.44
N ASN A 162 12.77 -13.24 2.44
CA ASN A 162 12.86 -13.64 3.84
C ASN A 162 11.57 -13.26 4.54
N VAL A 163 10.73 -14.25 4.87
CA VAL A 163 9.41 -14.04 5.49
C VAL A 163 9.49 -13.70 6.98
N SER A 164 10.56 -14.16 7.66
CA SER A 164 10.76 -13.91 9.10
C SER A 164 11.30 -12.51 9.41
N LYS A 165 11.88 -11.83 8.41
CA LYS A 165 12.42 -10.47 8.54
C LYS A 165 11.93 -9.61 7.35
N PRO A 166 10.82 -8.91 7.46
CA PRO A 166 10.36 -7.98 6.43
C PRO A 166 11.44 -6.93 6.09
N PHE A 167 11.44 -6.48 4.84
CA PHE A 167 12.29 -5.41 4.38
C PHE A 167 11.43 -4.14 4.24
N VAL A 168 11.83 -3.07 4.90
CA VAL A 168 11.08 -1.81 4.92
C VAL A 168 11.88 -0.69 4.29
N VAL A 169 11.30 -0.01 3.33
CA VAL A 169 11.83 1.23 2.74
C VAL A 169 11.03 2.41 3.27
N HIS A 170 11.70 3.30 3.98
CA HIS A 170 11.14 4.57 4.42
C HIS A 170 11.46 5.65 3.38
N SER A 171 10.45 6.30 2.83
CA SER A 171 10.58 7.42 1.92
C SER A 171 9.66 8.56 2.38
N GLY A 172 10.19 9.52 3.10
CA GLY A 172 9.39 10.53 3.80
C GLY A 172 8.41 9.88 4.78
N ASP A 173 7.12 10.20 4.65
CA ASP A 173 6.05 9.64 5.49
C ASP A 173 5.52 8.28 4.98
N LEU A 174 5.99 7.83 3.82
CA LEU A 174 5.55 6.57 3.20
C LEU A 174 6.48 5.42 3.54
N ASN A 175 5.90 4.32 3.98
CA ASN A 175 6.58 3.06 4.25
C ASN A 175 6.21 2.02 3.19
N THR A 176 7.20 1.31 2.71
CA THR A 176 7.04 0.23 1.73
C THR A 176 7.64 -1.05 2.31
N GLU A 177 6.79 -2.01 2.64
CA GLU A 177 7.18 -3.26 3.29
C GLU A 177 7.02 -4.44 2.36
N VAL A 178 8.05 -5.31 2.32
CA VAL A 178 8.09 -6.48 1.45
C VAL A 178 8.77 -7.67 2.12
N LEU A 179 8.44 -8.87 1.67
CA LEU A 179 9.08 -10.12 2.11
C LEU A 179 10.12 -10.66 1.11
N GLY A 180 10.03 -10.24 -0.16
CA GLY A 180 10.93 -10.69 -1.23
C GLY A 180 10.35 -10.35 -2.60
N THR A 181 10.60 -9.13 -3.04
CA THR A 181 9.86 -8.45 -4.11
C THR A 181 10.82 -7.59 -4.91
N SER A 182 10.50 -7.36 -6.18
CA SER A 182 11.18 -6.37 -7.03
C SER A 182 10.25 -5.20 -7.29
N PHE A 183 10.67 -3.98 -6.92
CA PHE A 183 9.83 -2.79 -7.00
C PHE A 183 10.66 -1.51 -7.12
N TRP A 184 10.04 -0.46 -7.61
CA TRP A 184 10.57 0.90 -7.64
C TRP A 184 9.98 1.74 -6.53
N VAL A 185 10.80 2.63 -5.98
CA VAL A 185 10.36 3.78 -5.18
C VAL A 185 10.95 5.03 -5.83
N LYS A 186 10.09 5.99 -6.18
CA LYS A 186 10.48 7.24 -6.83
C LYS A 186 9.88 8.41 -6.07
N SER A 187 10.71 9.18 -5.39
CA SER A 187 10.32 10.44 -4.77
C SER A 187 10.54 11.58 -5.76
N ASN A 188 9.46 12.26 -6.11
CA ASN A 188 9.49 13.43 -6.98
C ASN A 188 9.21 14.70 -6.15
N THR A 189 10.28 15.39 -5.78
CA THR A 189 10.19 16.63 -4.98
C THR A 189 9.51 17.77 -5.74
N ARG A 190 9.51 17.75 -7.07
CA ARG A 190 8.86 18.81 -7.88
C ARG A 190 7.34 18.74 -7.81
N ASN A 191 6.78 17.53 -7.76
CA ASN A 191 5.34 17.29 -7.73
C ASN A 191 4.84 16.94 -6.33
N ASN A 192 5.69 16.97 -5.30
CA ASN A 192 5.35 16.51 -3.94
C ASN A 192 4.73 15.11 -3.90
N GLN A 193 5.25 14.19 -4.72
CA GLN A 193 4.72 12.84 -4.84
C GLN A 193 5.78 11.78 -4.63
N ILE A 194 5.35 10.65 -4.06
CA ILE A 194 6.15 9.42 -3.98
C ILE A 194 5.38 8.33 -4.74
N GLU A 195 6.04 7.74 -5.74
CA GLU A 195 5.51 6.61 -6.49
C GLU A 195 6.17 5.31 -6.03
N VAL A 196 5.37 4.29 -5.74
CA VAL A 196 5.84 2.92 -5.53
C VAL A 196 5.20 2.01 -6.58
N SER A 197 6.00 1.32 -7.38
CA SER A 197 5.49 0.43 -8.45
C SER A 197 6.13 -0.96 -8.39
N VAL A 198 5.31 -2.00 -8.58
CA VAL A 198 5.70 -3.39 -8.38
C VAL A 198 6.05 -4.06 -9.69
N THR A 199 7.27 -4.60 -9.78
CA THR A 199 7.72 -5.41 -10.91
C THR A 199 7.45 -6.90 -10.68
N SER A 200 7.63 -7.40 -9.45
CA SER A 200 7.31 -8.80 -9.11
C SER A 200 7.08 -8.96 -7.62
N GLY A 201 6.19 -9.86 -7.21
CA GLY A 201 5.82 -10.15 -5.83
C GLY A 201 4.70 -9.26 -5.30
N LYS A 202 4.62 -9.10 -3.99
CA LYS A 202 3.61 -8.27 -3.28
C LYS A 202 4.32 -7.22 -2.43
N VAL A 203 3.76 -6.03 -2.38
CA VAL A 203 4.28 -4.87 -1.64
C VAL A 203 3.16 -4.30 -0.79
N SER A 204 3.39 -4.14 0.50
CA SER A 204 2.52 -3.36 1.38
C SER A 204 3.04 -1.93 1.46
N VAL A 205 2.19 -0.96 1.15
CA VAL A 205 2.51 0.47 1.20
C VAL A 205 1.57 1.14 2.19
N TYR A 206 2.11 1.86 3.18
CA TYR A 206 1.31 2.54 4.19
C TYR A 206 1.99 3.83 4.68
N SER A 207 1.18 4.74 5.22
CA SER A 207 1.66 5.98 5.85
C SER A 207 1.47 5.91 7.37
N ASN A 208 2.47 6.38 8.12
CA ASN A 208 2.39 6.49 9.59
C ASN A 208 1.56 7.69 10.04
N LYS A 209 1.31 8.65 9.18
CA LYS A 209 0.49 9.83 9.47
C LYS A 209 -0.92 9.58 8.94
N VAL A 210 -1.84 9.35 9.88
CA VAL A 210 -3.26 9.18 9.58
C VAL A 210 -3.82 10.54 9.13
N SER A 211 -4.40 10.58 7.94
CA SER A 211 -5.32 11.66 7.58
C SER A 211 -6.66 11.38 8.29
N ASP A 212 -7.22 12.34 9.01
CA ASP A 212 -8.50 12.22 9.73
C ASP A 212 -9.72 11.91 8.85
N ASN A 213 -9.55 11.91 7.54
CA ASN A 213 -10.61 11.64 6.57
C ASN A 213 -10.44 10.21 6.04
N ASN A 214 -11.31 9.28 6.36
CA ASN A 214 -11.64 7.96 5.77
C ASN A 214 -10.75 7.41 4.62
N ASN A 215 -9.50 7.90 4.49
CA ASN A 215 -8.55 7.50 3.48
C ASN A 215 -7.85 6.21 3.89
N LEU A 216 -7.59 5.34 2.93
CA LEU A 216 -6.86 4.10 3.12
C LEU A 216 -5.49 4.39 3.74
N ASN A 217 -5.24 3.89 4.95
CA ASN A 217 -3.94 4.01 5.62
C ASN A 217 -2.86 3.17 4.96
N GLY A 218 -3.24 2.26 4.07
CA GLY A 218 -2.32 1.39 3.35
C GLY A 218 -2.99 0.60 2.24
N VAL A 219 -2.19 0.05 1.35
CA VAL A 219 -2.61 -0.75 0.21
C VAL A 219 -1.60 -1.87 -0.05
N ILE A 220 -2.10 -3.02 -0.50
CA ILE A 220 -1.26 -4.11 -1.02
C ILE A 220 -1.25 -4.01 -2.54
N LEU A 221 -0.05 -3.89 -3.09
CA LEU A 221 0.18 -3.86 -4.52
C LEU A 221 0.74 -5.20 -5.01
N THR A 222 0.30 -5.61 -6.18
CA THR A 222 0.86 -6.74 -6.92
C THR A 222 1.55 -6.26 -8.19
N ARG A 223 2.09 -7.19 -8.99
CA ARG A 223 2.77 -6.87 -10.24
C ARG A 223 1.92 -5.95 -11.13
N ASN A 224 2.59 -5.02 -11.81
CA ASN A 224 2.00 -4.00 -12.69
C ASN A 224 1.08 -3.00 -12.00
N GLN A 225 1.01 -3.04 -10.67
CA GLN A 225 0.31 -2.02 -9.89
C GLN A 225 1.28 -1.02 -9.32
N LYS A 226 0.83 0.20 -9.14
CA LYS A 226 1.56 1.28 -8.49
C LYS A 226 0.65 2.07 -7.57
N VAL A 227 1.26 2.77 -6.65
CA VAL A 227 0.63 3.78 -5.82
C VAL A 227 1.32 5.12 -6.03
N VAL A 228 0.53 6.17 -6.06
CA VAL A 228 1.01 7.55 -5.96
C VAL A 228 0.58 8.10 -4.60
N PHE A 229 1.55 8.49 -3.79
CA PHE A 229 1.33 9.14 -2.51
C PHE A 229 1.57 10.62 -2.65
N ASP A 230 0.57 11.43 -2.36
CA ASP A 230 0.68 12.88 -2.31
C ASP A 230 1.18 13.31 -0.93
N ILE A 231 2.35 13.96 -0.89
CA ILE A 231 3.03 14.35 0.35
C ILE A 231 2.26 15.45 1.10
N VAL A 232 1.50 16.28 0.40
CA VAL A 232 0.76 17.40 0.99
C VAL A 232 -0.55 16.92 1.61
N SER A 233 -1.39 16.24 0.81
CA SER A 233 -2.70 15.74 1.25
C SER A 233 -2.61 14.45 2.07
N LYS A 234 -1.44 13.78 2.10
CA LYS A 234 -1.22 12.47 2.75
C LYS A 234 -2.13 11.36 2.23
N THR A 235 -2.56 11.46 0.98
CA THR A 235 -3.46 10.51 0.35
C THR A 235 -2.70 9.49 -0.49
N ILE A 236 -3.20 8.25 -0.49
CA ILE A 236 -2.66 7.11 -1.23
C ILE A 236 -3.60 6.80 -2.40
N TYR A 237 -3.11 6.89 -3.64
CA TYR A 237 -3.87 6.62 -4.86
C TYR A 237 -3.31 5.37 -5.55
N PRO A 238 -3.92 4.18 -5.36
CA PRO A 238 -3.53 2.99 -6.10
C PRO A 238 -3.96 3.11 -7.57
N THR A 239 -3.11 2.63 -8.48
CA THR A 239 -3.41 2.59 -9.92
C THR A 239 -2.55 1.53 -10.62
N ILE A 240 -2.67 1.40 -11.93
CA ILE A 240 -1.87 0.51 -12.78
C ILE A 240 -0.67 1.30 -13.31
N VAL A 241 0.48 0.63 -13.47
CA VAL A 241 1.67 1.25 -14.11
C VAL A 241 1.36 1.67 -15.54
N ASP A 242 2.10 2.67 -16.05
CA ASP A 242 1.83 3.23 -17.39
C ASP A 242 2.15 2.23 -18.51
N ASN A 243 3.11 1.33 -18.28
CA ASN A 243 3.50 0.27 -19.21
C ASN A 243 3.52 -1.09 -18.49
N PRO A 244 2.38 -1.79 -18.38
CA PRO A 244 2.32 -3.11 -17.79
C PRO A 244 3.15 -4.12 -18.59
N LEU A 245 3.99 -4.88 -17.87
CA LEU A 245 4.85 -5.90 -18.48
C LEU A 245 4.22 -7.29 -18.38
N PRO A 246 4.35 -8.12 -19.40
CA PRO A 246 3.89 -9.52 -19.38
C PRO A 246 4.47 -10.30 -18.20
N ILE A 247 3.70 -11.23 -17.65
CA ILE A 247 4.19 -12.18 -16.64
C ILE A 247 4.99 -13.27 -17.38
N LEU A 248 6.31 -13.21 -17.24
CA LEU A 248 7.22 -14.23 -17.79
C LEU A 248 7.29 -15.42 -16.82
N THR A 249 6.34 -16.33 -16.91
CA THR A 249 6.45 -17.67 -16.34
C THR A 249 6.79 -18.65 -17.43
N ARG A 250 7.35 -19.83 -17.09
CA ARG A 250 7.70 -20.86 -18.10
C ARG A 250 6.54 -21.20 -19.02
N ASP A 251 5.31 -21.12 -18.51
CA ASP A 251 4.10 -21.42 -19.26
C ASP A 251 3.60 -20.23 -20.08
N PHE A 252 3.81 -18.98 -19.63
CA PHE A 252 3.34 -17.76 -20.29
C PHE A 252 4.32 -17.21 -21.34
N SER A 253 5.58 -17.66 -21.38
CA SER A 253 6.51 -17.29 -22.47
C SER A 253 6.04 -17.76 -23.86
N LYS A 254 5.05 -18.66 -23.92
CA LYS A 254 4.44 -19.19 -25.13
C LYS A 254 3.02 -18.67 -25.40
N VAL A 255 2.48 -17.81 -24.54
CA VAL A 255 1.13 -17.26 -24.76
C VAL A 255 1.18 -16.33 -25.95
N GLN A 256 0.61 -16.77 -27.05
CA GLN A 256 0.35 -15.95 -28.22
C GLN A 256 -0.99 -15.23 -28.01
N LEU A 257 -0.97 -13.92 -28.15
CA LEU A 257 -2.18 -13.09 -28.11
C LEU A 257 -2.77 -12.96 -29.53
N ILE A 258 -3.00 -14.12 -30.16
CA ILE A 258 -3.64 -14.25 -31.47
C ILE A 258 -5.03 -14.83 -31.23
N PHE A 259 -6.03 -14.10 -31.64
CA PHE A 259 -7.41 -14.46 -31.45
C PHE A 259 -8.10 -14.61 -32.82
N GLN A 260 -8.89 -15.67 -33.00
CA GLN A 260 -9.68 -15.92 -34.20
C GLN A 260 -11.10 -16.25 -33.77
N ALA A 261 -12.04 -15.38 -34.10
CA ALA A 261 -13.45 -15.51 -33.72
C ALA A 261 -13.58 -15.93 -32.24
N THR A 262 -12.83 -15.23 -31.34
CA THR A 262 -12.75 -15.57 -29.91
C THR A 262 -13.68 -14.68 -29.14
N PRO A 263 -14.52 -15.23 -28.23
CA PRO A 263 -15.39 -14.41 -27.36
C PRO A 263 -14.59 -13.39 -26.55
N LEU A 264 -15.09 -12.16 -26.48
CA LEU A 264 -14.42 -11.05 -25.80
C LEU A 264 -14.04 -11.38 -24.35
N GLN A 265 -14.94 -12.04 -23.62
CA GLN A 265 -14.67 -12.48 -22.25
C GLN A 265 -13.40 -13.35 -22.15
N SER A 266 -13.20 -14.24 -23.12
CA SER A 266 -12.01 -15.12 -23.20
C SER A 266 -10.75 -14.32 -23.53
N VAL A 267 -10.85 -13.35 -24.44
CA VAL A 267 -9.76 -12.44 -24.80
C VAL A 267 -9.31 -11.65 -23.56
N LEU A 268 -10.23 -11.00 -22.86
CA LEU A 268 -9.95 -10.20 -21.67
C LEU A 268 -9.40 -11.04 -20.51
N SER A 269 -9.94 -12.25 -20.30
CA SER A 269 -9.42 -13.21 -19.32
C SER A 269 -7.97 -13.60 -19.62
N THR A 270 -7.64 -13.83 -20.89
CA THR A 270 -6.27 -14.15 -21.33
C THR A 270 -5.33 -12.96 -21.07
N MET A 271 -5.74 -11.74 -21.42
CA MET A 271 -4.97 -10.53 -21.15
C MET A 271 -4.79 -10.29 -19.66
N SER A 272 -5.86 -10.43 -18.87
CA SER A 272 -5.83 -10.28 -17.43
C SER A 272 -4.79 -11.22 -16.79
N LYS A 273 -4.78 -12.48 -17.17
CA LYS A 273 -3.77 -13.46 -16.72
C LYS A 273 -2.37 -13.12 -17.23
N HIS A 274 -2.24 -12.68 -18.49
CA HIS A 274 -0.96 -12.37 -19.10
C HIS A 274 -0.23 -11.19 -18.43
N TYR A 275 -0.98 -10.17 -18.00
CA TYR A 275 -0.45 -8.97 -17.35
C TYR A 275 -0.60 -8.98 -15.82
N GLY A 276 -1.46 -9.86 -15.26
CA GLY A 276 -1.80 -9.84 -13.83
C GLY A 276 -2.55 -8.57 -13.44
N VAL A 277 -3.35 -8.03 -14.37
CA VAL A 277 -4.20 -6.85 -14.19
C VAL A 277 -5.65 -7.27 -14.38
N GLU A 278 -6.49 -6.93 -13.42
CA GLU A 278 -7.91 -7.25 -13.50
C GLU A 278 -8.60 -6.37 -14.55
N ILE A 279 -9.36 -7.02 -15.46
CA ILE A 279 -10.12 -6.37 -16.52
C ILE A 279 -11.56 -6.86 -16.43
N ILE A 280 -12.48 -5.94 -16.17
CA ILE A 280 -13.90 -6.22 -15.97
C ILE A 280 -14.71 -5.65 -17.13
N LEU A 281 -15.56 -6.47 -17.73
CA LEU A 281 -16.54 -6.06 -18.70
C LEU A 281 -17.84 -5.71 -17.97
N THR A 282 -18.29 -4.45 -18.06
CA THR A 282 -19.46 -3.96 -17.31
C THR A 282 -20.79 -4.39 -17.91
N ASN A 283 -20.82 -4.64 -19.25
CA ASN A 283 -22.03 -5.07 -19.95
C ASN A 283 -21.95 -6.54 -20.35
N PRO A 284 -22.75 -7.45 -19.77
CA PRO A 284 -22.75 -8.87 -20.12
C PRO A 284 -23.09 -9.15 -21.59
N LYS A 285 -23.83 -8.27 -22.26
CA LYS A 285 -24.15 -8.42 -23.70
C LYS A 285 -22.90 -8.40 -24.60
N SER A 286 -21.81 -7.84 -24.13
CA SER A 286 -20.55 -7.79 -24.86
C SER A 286 -19.69 -9.06 -24.70
N ASN A 287 -20.07 -10.00 -23.81
CA ASN A 287 -19.26 -11.20 -23.53
C ASN A 287 -18.97 -12.04 -24.76
N ASP A 288 -19.97 -12.19 -25.63
CA ASP A 288 -19.92 -13.07 -26.79
C ASP A 288 -19.47 -12.36 -28.08
N CYS A 289 -19.11 -11.08 -28.00
CA CYS A 289 -18.52 -10.35 -29.11
C CYS A 289 -17.28 -11.07 -29.61
N GLN A 290 -17.25 -11.39 -30.92
CA GLN A 290 -16.16 -12.16 -31.53
C GLN A 290 -15.00 -11.25 -31.90
N ILE A 291 -13.82 -11.56 -31.37
CA ILE A 291 -12.59 -10.81 -31.65
C ILE A 291 -11.68 -11.65 -32.57
N THR A 292 -11.23 -11.03 -33.65
CA THR A 292 -10.17 -11.56 -34.52
C THR A 292 -9.07 -10.53 -34.60
N ALA A 293 -7.93 -10.80 -33.94
CA ALA A 293 -6.80 -9.88 -33.90
C ALA A 293 -5.49 -10.58 -33.52
N ASP A 294 -4.38 -10.08 -34.04
CA ASP A 294 -3.04 -10.38 -33.55
C ASP A 294 -2.56 -9.17 -32.68
N LEU A 295 -2.44 -9.41 -31.39
CA LEU A 295 -2.06 -8.38 -30.39
C LEU A 295 -0.63 -8.57 -29.89
N ASN A 296 0.14 -9.50 -30.44
CA ASN A 296 1.51 -9.75 -30.02
C ASN A 296 2.41 -8.52 -30.22
N GLY A 297 3.35 -8.32 -29.30
CA GLY A 297 4.34 -7.25 -29.38
C GLY A 297 3.81 -5.84 -29.12
N LEU A 298 2.49 -5.66 -28.97
CA LEU A 298 1.89 -4.37 -28.67
C LEU A 298 1.87 -4.11 -27.14
N PRO A 299 2.03 -2.86 -26.69
CA PRO A 299 1.79 -2.50 -25.29
C PRO A 299 0.35 -2.81 -24.86
N MET A 300 0.16 -3.20 -23.59
CA MET A 300 -1.15 -3.62 -23.06
C MET A 300 -2.28 -2.61 -23.34
N PHE A 301 -2.04 -1.33 -23.12
CA PHE A 301 -3.07 -0.30 -23.35
C PHE A 301 -3.38 -0.11 -24.84
N THR A 302 -2.40 -0.26 -25.73
CA THR A 302 -2.64 -0.29 -27.18
C THR A 302 -3.49 -1.49 -27.59
N GLN A 303 -3.26 -2.67 -26.98
CA GLN A 303 -4.10 -3.84 -27.21
C GLN A 303 -5.55 -3.57 -26.79
N LEU A 304 -5.75 -2.96 -25.60
CA LEU A 304 -7.08 -2.58 -25.11
C LEU A 304 -7.75 -1.56 -26.02
N ASP A 305 -7.01 -0.55 -26.50
CA ASP A 305 -7.53 0.45 -27.44
C ASP A 305 -8.05 -0.19 -28.72
N LEU A 306 -7.31 -1.17 -29.28
CA LEU A 306 -7.72 -1.90 -30.49
C LEU A 306 -8.97 -2.73 -30.24
N ILE A 307 -9.02 -3.48 -29.13
CA ILE A 307 -10.20 -4.28 -28.75
C ILE A 307 -11.41 -3.36 -28.56
N CYS A 308 -11.29 -2.32 -27.77
CA CYS A 308 -12.40 -1.40 -27.49
C CYS A 308 -12.92 -0.73 -28.76
N LYS A 309 -12.03 -0.31 -29.67
CA LYS A 309 -12.42 0.26 -30.97
C LYS A 309 -13.18 -0.74 -31.84
N SER A 310 -12.82 -2.01 -31.81
CA SER A 310 -13.48 -3.06 -32.64
C SER A 310 -14.91 -3.34 -32.23
N ILE A 311 -15.29 -3.01 -30.99
CA ILE A 311 -16.63 -3.26 -30.41
C ILE A 311 -17.34 -1.97 -29.99
N ALA A 312 -16.90 -0.82 -30.46
CA ALA A 312 -17.44 0.52 -30.08
C ALA A 312 -17.51 0.73 -28.55
N ALA A 313 -16.53 0.22 -27.82
CA ALA A 313 -16.42 0.36 -26.38
C ALA A 313 -15.32 1.35 -25.96
N THR A 314 -15.31 1.70 -24.70
CA THR A 314 -14.28 2.48 -24.03
C THR A 314 -13.82 1.77 -22.77
N TYR A 315 -12.64 2.14 -22.25
CA TYR A 315 -12.21 1.62 -20.94
C TYR A 315 -11.74 2.76 -20.05
N GLU A 316 -11.84 2.53 -18.74
CA GLU A 316 -11.32 3.42 -17.70
C GLU A 316 -10.57 2.64 -16.63
N LYS A 317 -9.60 3.30 -15.99
CA LYS A 317 -8.86 2.76 -14.84
C LYS A 317 -9.49 3.27 -13.56
N ARG A 318 -10.00 2.37 -12.72
CA ARG A 318 -10.51 2.67 -11.38
C ARG A 318 -9.63 1.94 -10.37
N GLY A 319 -8.71 2.68 -9.74
CA GLY A 319 -7.70 2.05 -8.90
C GLY A 319 -6.83 1.07 -9.70
N THR A 320 -6.73 -0.17 -9.25
CA THR A 320 -5.92 -1.22 -9.87
C THR A 320 -6.69 -2.12 -10.84
N VAL A 321 -7.92 -1.73 -11.21
CA VAL A 321 -8.82 -2.49 -12.10
C VAL A 321 -9.14 -1.67 -13.35
N ILE A 322 -9.29 -2.34 -14.48
CA ILE A 322 -9.74 -1.76 -15.74
C ILE A 322 -11.19 -2.16 -15.97
N PHE A 323 -12.05 -1.19 -16.21
CA PHE A 323 -13.45 -1.40 -16.54
C PHE A 323 -13.67 -1.06 -18.01
N ILE A 324 -14.26 -2.01 -18.78
CA ILE A 324 -14.63 -1.81 -20.18
C ILE A 324 -16.14 -1.62 -20.24
N THR A 325 -16.57 -0.54 -20.88
CA THR A 325 -17.98 -0.17 -21.04
C THR A 325 -18.31 0.03 -22.51
N GLY A 326 -19.37 -0.62 -22.98
CA GLY A 326 -19.86 -0.54 -24.34
C GLY A 326 -21.27 -1.11 -24.45
N GLU A 327 -21.96 -0.83 -25.56
CA GLU A 327 -23.34 -1.29 -25.77
C GLU A 327 -23.41 -2.78 -26.17
N GLY A 328 -22.29 -3.38 -26.52
CA GLY A 328 -22.20 -4.72 -27.10
C GLY A 328 -22.04 -4.68 -28.62
N CYS A 329 -21.83 -5.84 -29.21
CA CYS A 329 -21.79 -5.99 -30.68
C CYS A 329 -23.18 -6.34 -31.20
N ASN A 330 -23.53 -5.75 -32.32
CA ASN A 330 -24.74 -6.06 -33.09
C ASN A 330 -24.53 -7.33 -33.89
#